data_62e568dfad63bd06739194e3e53211a2
#
_entry.id   62e568dfad63bd06739194e3e53211a2
#
_cell.length_a   1.000
_cell.length_b   1.000
_cell.length_c   1.000
_cell.angle_alpha   90.00
_cell.angle_beta   90.00
_cell.angle_gamma   90.00
#
_symmetry.space_group_name_H-M   'P 1'
#
loop_
_entity.id
_entity.type
_entity.pdbx_description
1 polymer ?
#
loop_
_entity_poly.entity_id
_entity_poly.type
_entity_poly.pdbx_seq_one_letter_code
_entity_poly.pdbx_strand_id
1 'polypeptide(L)'
;LTRRQLLKGLGLTAVGAAVSGRATAALAAAGGGSIKIGAIYPLTGGMALLGEESWRGAEVARVLQNKKGGVLGKQIEFVRGDAPDANAAVSQANRLISSERLPILIGTYASPLAMAASEVAERNQVIYWEMGGISDPIVQRNFKYLFRITPMGSAYGTKAADYSKEVLAPKFGIAPEKLKVSIVHEDALYGTTVATGAEMRAKEIGLNVLGRDPYSARATDLSPLVLKLKAAQPDVLIATSYIQDLLIFWKQARELGFWPKAVIGTGAGYALAEFASAMGDDATGVFNVDNTQYLINPSFAPGAKEAAQAYQDLFKEPPRSGHSLMNYMGSQVLFDVISRAGSTDPEAIRKAALATDIPDQKTPMGYGVKFAPPGDKIAGQDIRAFPMIYQWQKGKQLTVWPEAAAVAEAIIPWPSWEKHKG
;
A
#
# COMPACT_ATOMS: atom_id res chain seq x y z
N LEU A 1 -9.02 -75.50 -1.32
CA LEU A 1 -8.96 -76.09 -0.01
C LEU A 1 -8.90 -75.03 1.09
N THR A 2 -9.81 -75.08 1.88
CA THR A 2 -10.40 -74.42 3.03
C THR A 2 -9.41 -73.94 4.11
N ARG A 3 -9.84 -72.81 4.71
CA ARG A 3 -9.50 -72.34 6.05
C ARG A 3 -9.46 -73.53 7.09
N ARG A 4 -8.60 -73.31 8.07
CA ARG A 4 -8.46 -74.01 9.36
C ARG A 4 -7.33 -75.02 9.43
N GLN A 5 -6.63 -74.83 10.53
CA GLN A 5 -5.60 -75.65 11.17
C GLN A 5 -4.19 -75.15 10.87
N LEU A 6 -3.36 -74.64 11.80
CA LEU A 6 -3.11 -75.15 13.16
C LEU A 6 -2.50 -74.08 14.05
N LEU A 7 -3.06 -73.89 15.18
CA LEU A 7 -2.38 -73.43 16.38
C LEU A 7 -1.51 -74.56 16.93
N LYS A 8 -0.31 -74.29 17.37
CA LYS A 8 0.38 -74.70 18.60
C LYS A 8 1.89 -74.72 18.43
N GLY A 9 2.58 -74.13 19.40
CA GLY A 9 4.00 -74.35 19.61
C GLY A 9 4.69 -73.19 20.30
N LEU A 10 4.56 -73.09 21.56
CA LEU A 10 5.29 -72.47 22.63
C LEU A 10 6.79 -72.23 22.37
N GLY A 11 7.33 -71.06 22.88
CA GLY A 11 8.72 -70.87 23.17
C GLY A 11 8.99 -69.46 23.71
N LEU A 12 8.93 -69.30 25.05
CA LEU A 12 9.43 -68.08 25.73
C LEU A 12 10.96 -67.95 25.52
N THR A 13 11.41 -66.74 25.24
CA THR A 13 12.61 -66.15 25.89
C THR A 13 12.53 -64.65 25.80
N ALA A 14 12.44 -64.03 26.96
CA ALA A 14 12.65 -62.61 27.16
C ALA A 14 14.13 -62.28 27.22
N VAL A 15 14.59 -61.28 26.46
CA VAL A 15 15.71 -60.42 26.86
C VAL A 15 15.46 -59.07 26.25
N GLY A 16 15.56 -58.05 27.11
CA GLY A 16 15.29 -56.67 26.78
C GLY A 16 16.26 -56.01 25.83
N ALA A 17 15.86 -54.94 25.32
CA ALA A 17 16.72 -53.75 25.13
C ALA A 17 15.91 -52.59 24.53
N ALA A 18 16.11 -51.53 25.25
CA ALA A 18 16.31 -50.16 24.71
C ALA A 18 15.18 -49.52 23.87
N VAL A 19 14.47 -48.75 24.58
CA VAL A 19 13.86 -47.48 24.23
C VAL A 19 14.63 -46.74 23.11
N SER A 20 14.06 -46.70 21.94
CA SER A 20 14.23 -45.61 21.02
C SER A 20 12.86 -44.96 20.85
N GLY A 21 12.61 -44.01 21.73
CA GLY A 21 11.48 -43.09 21.63
C GLY A 21 11.62 -42.27 20.36
N ARG A 22 11.06 -42.72 19.27
CA ARG A 22 10.62 -41.85 18.21
C ARG A 22 9.44 -41.09 18.78
N ALA A 23 9.71 -39.87 19.23
CA ALA A 23 8.69 -38.86 19.35
C ALA A 23 8.13 -38.66 17.93
N THR A 24 7.12 -39.42 17.55
CA THR A 24 6.14 -38.98 16.58
C THR A 24 5.57 -37.71 17.21
N ALA A 25 6.08 -36.54 16.74
CA ALA A 25 5.36 -35.30 16.89
C ALA A 25 4.01 -35.56 16.21
N ALA A 26 3.07 -36.04 16.98
CA ALA A 26 1.66 -35.95 16.64
C ALA A 26 1.45 -34.45 16.41
N LEU A 27 1.23 -34.07 15.15
CA LEU A 27 0.48 -32.86 14.87
C LEU A 27 -0.85 -33.07 15.61
N ALA A 28 -0.90 -32.62 16.86
CA ALA A 28 -2.11 -32.33 17.53
C ALA A 28 -2.84 -31.36 16.60
N ALA A 29 -3.83 -31.87 15.87
CA ALA A 29 -4.94 -31.06 15.39
C ALA A 29 -5.52 -30.43 16.65
N ALA A 30 -4.95 -29.31 17.08
CA ALA A 30 -5.54 -28.50 18.12
C ALA A 30 -6.89 -28.11 17.57
N GLY A 31 -7.95 -28.59 18.19
CA GLY A 31 -9.32 -28.17 17.99
C GLY A 31 -9.51 -26.72 18.44
N GLY A 32 -8.78 -25.80 17.83
CA GLY A 32 -8.87 -24.37 18.05
C GLY A 32 -9.45 -23.75 16.79
N GLY A 33 -10.61 -23.09 16.90
CA GLY A 33 -11.17 -22.29 15.80
C GLY A 33 -10.17 -21.31 15.21
N SER A 34 -10.41 -20.79 14.02
CA SER A 34 -9.58 -19.78 13.36
C SER A 34 -9.77 -18.41 14.00
N ILE A 35 -8.75 -17.55 13.88
CA ILE A 35 -8.89 -16.10 14.08
C ILE A 35 -9.42 -15.54 12.76
N LYS A 36 -10.69 -15.14 12.76
CA LYS A 36 -11.33 -14.52 11.60
C LYS A 36 -11.13 -13.02 11.63
N ILE A 37 -10.69 -12.46 10.49
CA ILE A 37 -10.47 -11.03 10.28
C ILE A 37 -11.23 -10.62 9.02
N GLY A 38 -12.03 -9.57 9.10
CA GLY A 38 -12.72 -9.01 7.94
C GLY A 38 -11.76 -8.25 7.02
N ALA A 39 -11.81 -8.50 5.71
CA ALA A 39 -10.92 -7.90 4.74
C ALA A 39 -11.74 -7.18 3.67
N ILE A 40 -11.73 -5.84 3.67
CA ILE A 40 -12.53 -4.99 2.79
C ILE A 40 -11.62 -4.36 1.73
N TYR A 41 -11.80 -4.74 0.47
CA TYR A 41 -11.05 -4.21 -0.67
C TYR A 41 -11.98 -4.01 -1.88
N PRO A 42 -11.67 -3.07 -2.79
CA PRO A 42 -12.38 -2.98 -4.07
C PRO A 42 -11.85 -4.09 -5.00
N LEU A 43 -12.55 -5.20 -5.06
CA LEU A 43 -12.19 -6.36 -5.88
C LEU A 43 -12.86 -6.35 -7.24
N THR A 44 -13.84 -5.43 -7.42
CA THR A 44 -14.53 -5.16 -8.68
C THR A 44 -14.53 -3.67 -9.00
N GLY A 45 -14.90 -3.30 -10.22
CA GLY A 45 -14.98 -1.91 -10.67
C GLY A 45 -13.65 -1.26 -11.03
N GLY A 46 -13.63 0.05 -11.13
CA GLY A 46 -12.47 0.82 -11.63
C GLY A 46 -11.21 0.79 -10.75
N MET A 47 -11.35 0.42 -9.48
CA MET A 47 -10.24 0.32 -8.52
C MET A 47 -9.74 -1.12 -8.30
N ALA A 48 -10.29 -2.10 -9.04
CA ALA A 48 -10.04 -3.52 -8.79
C ALA A 48 -8.56 -3.94 -8.91
N LEU A 49 -7.82 -3.36 -9.85
CA LEU A 49 -6.40 -3.72 -10.05
C LEU A 49 -5.55 -3.53 -8.79
N LEU A 50 -5.67 -2.37 -8.14
CA LEU A 50 -4.92 -2.10 -6.91
C LEU A 50 -5.60 -2.66 -5.67
N GLY A 51 -6.92 -2.82 -5.69
CA GLY A 51 -7.65 -3.51 -4.64
C GLY A 51 -7.25 -4.98 -4.53
N GLU A 52 -7.20 -5.67 -5.66
CA GLU A 52 -6.72 -7.06 -5.74
C GLU A 52 -5.24 -7.17 -5.37
N GLU A 53 -4.39 -6.24 -5.85
CA GLU A 53 -2.97 -6.21 -5.50
C GLU A 53 -2.77 -6.04 -3.99
N SER A 54 -3.52 -5.13 -3.36
CA SER A 54 -3.50 -4.92 -1.91
C SER A 54 -3.95 -6.17 -1.15
N TRP A 55 -5.07 -6.77 -1.57
CA TRP A 55 -5.56 -8.04 -1.03
C TRP A 55 -4.51 -9.15 -1.10
N ARG A 56 -3.84 -9.31 -2.24
CA ARG A 56 -2.82 -10.35 -2.44
C ARG A 56 -1.65 -10.21 -1.47
N GLY A 57 -1.25 -8.98 -1.16
CA GLY A 57 -0.22 -8.73 -0.14
C GLY A 57 -0.62 -9.25 1.25
N ALA A 58 -1.84 -8.94 1.68
CA ALA A 58 -2.37 -9.44 2.95
C ALA A 58 -2.47 -10.99 2.95
N GLU A 59 -2.88 -11.58 1.82
CA GLU A 59 -2.97 -13.04 1.66
C GLU A 59 -1.61 -13.73 1.74
N VAL A 60 -0.55 -13.15 1.17
CA VAL A 60 0.83 -13.65 1.32
C VAL A 60 1.21 -13.68 2.81
N ALA A 61 0.95 -12.59 3.54
CA ALA A 61 1.24 -12.53 4.98
C ALA A 61 0.49 -13.61 5.75
N ARG A 62 -0.82 -13.80 5.47
CA ARG A 62 -1.67 -14.83 6.09
C ARG A 62 -1.13 -16.24 5.85
N VAL A 63 -0.82 -16.55 4.59
CA VAL A 63 -0.31 -17.87 4.22
C VAL A 63 1.02 -18.17 4.91
N LEU A 64 1.94 -17.22 4.93
CA LEU A 64 3.24 -17.39 5.59
C LEU A 64 3.10 -17.50 7.11
N GLN A 65 2.21 -16.72 7.72
CA GLN A 65 1.96 -16.80 9.16
C GLN A 65 1.31 -18.13 9.54
N ASN A 66 0.36 -18.62 8.75
CA ASN A 66 -0.29 -19.90 8.97
C ASN A 66 0.68 -21.09 8.82
N LYS A 67 1.64 -21.03 7.92
CA LYS A 67 2.72 -22.03 7.82
C LYS A 67 3.61 -22.06 9.07
N LYS A 68 3.72 -20.94 9.82
CA LYS A 68 4.45 -20.85 11.09
C LYS A 68 3.61 -21.27 12.31
N GLY A 69 2.36 -21.72 12.12
CA GLY A 69 1.46 -22.12 13.20
C GLY A 69 0.35 -21.12 13.54
N GLY A 70 0.19 -20.07 12.74
CA GLY A 70 -0.84 -19.04 12.93
C GLY A 70 -0.49 -18.02 14.01
N VAL A 71 -1.50 -17.48 14.68
CA VAL A 71 -1.38 -16.53 15.79
C VAL A 71 -2.10 -17.12 17.00
N LEU A 72 -1.50 -17.06 18.18
CA LEU A 72 -2.04 -17.67 19.41
C LEU A 72 -2.38 -19.16 19.22
N GLY A 73 -1.61 -19.87 18.38
CA GLY A 73 -1.86 -21.28 18.06
C GLY A 73 -3.08 -21.54 17.16
N LYS A 74 -3.67 -20.50 16.58
CA LYS A 74 -4.85 -20.57 15.70
C LYS A 74 -4.52 -20.11 14.30
N GLN A 75 -5.09 -20.75 13.30
CA GLN A 75 -4.97 -20.31 11.91
C GLN A 75 -5.71 -18.99 11.70
N ILE A 76 -5.17 -18.13 10.84
CA ILE A 76 -5.82 -16.89 10.42
C ILE A 76 -6.68 -17.17 9.20
N GLU A 77 -7.90 -16.64 9.21
CA GLU A 77 -8.85 -16.69 8.11
C GLU A 77 -9.33 -15.28 7.76
N PHE A 78 -9.23 -14.90 6.49
CA PHE A 78 -9.81 -13.64 6.03
C PHE A 78 -11.22 -13.85 5.48
N VAL A 79 -12.18 -13.10 6.01
CA VAL A 79 -13.55 -13.01 5.48
C VAL A 79 -13.65 -11.79 4.58
N ARG A 80 -13.72 -12.03 3.26
CA ARG A 80 -13.67 -10.95 2.26
C ARG A 80 -14.97 -10.16 2.15
N GLY A 81 -14.82 -8.86 1.93
CA GLY A 81 -15.88 -7.94 1.52
C GLY A 81 -15.41 -7.16 0.28
N ASP A 82 -16.15 -7.25 -0.81
CA ASP A 82 -15.92 -6.42 -2.02
C ASP A 82 -16.57 -5.05 -1.84
N ALA A 83 -15.79 -3.99 -2.01
CA ALA A 83 -16.24 -2.62 -1.84
C ALA A 83 -15.79 -1.73 -3.02
N PRO A 84 -16.46 -1.80 -4.18
CA PRO A 84 -16.13 -0.97 -5.34
C PRO A 84 -16.37 0.53 -5.10
N ASP A 85 -17.14 0.91 -4.08
CA ASP A 85 -17.44 2.29 -3.70
C ASP A 85 -17.66 2.43 -2.18
N ALA A 86 -17.85 3.67 -1.71
CA ALA A 86 -18.02 3.99 -0.29
C ALA A 86 -19.30 3.36 0.31
N ASN A 87 -20.41 3.26 -0.44
CA ASN A 87 -21.64 2.65 0.06
C ASN A 87 -21.44 1.15 0.26
N ALA A 88 -20.78 0.49 -0.68
CA ALA A 88 -20.40 -0.91 -0.55
C ALA A 88 -19.46 -1.11 0.64
N ALA A 89 -18.50 -0.20 0.89
CA ALA A 89 -17.61 -0.26 2.05
C ALA A 89 -18.38 -0.22 3.38
N VAL A 90 -19.38 0.67 3.50
CA VAL A 90 -20.30 0.71 4.66
C VAL A 90 -21.07 -0.60 4.80
N SER A 91 -21.64 -1.12 3.71
CA SER A 91 -22.43 -2.36 3.72
C SER A 91 -21.59 -3.56 4.13
N GLN A 92 -20.38 -3.68 3.61
CA GLN A 92 -19.46 -4.78 3.95
C GLN A 92 -18.96 -4.67 5.39
N ALA A 93 -18.62 -3.47 5.86
CA ALA A 93 -18.25 -3.27 7.26
C ALA A 93 -19.37 -3.70 8.22
N ASN A 94 -20.61 -3.26 7.95
CA ASN A 94 -21.77 -3.70 8.74
C ASN A 94 -21.97 -5.23 8.70
N ARG A 95 -21.88 -5.86 7.52
CA ARG A 95 -22.02 -7.31 7.38
C ARG A 95 -20.96 -8.05 8.22
N LEU A 96 -19.70 -7.67 8.07
CA LEU A 96 -18.56 -8.32 8.75
C LEU A 96 -18.63 -8.14 10.27
N ILE A 97 -19.10 -6.99 10.74
CA ILE A 97 -19.24 -6.70 12.18
C ILE A 97 -20.48 -7.36 12.76
N SER A 98 -21.66 -7.14 12.15
CA SER A 98 -22.94 -7.50 12.77
C SER A 98 -23.32 -8.96 12.50
N SER A 99 -23.10 -9.47 11.26
CA SER A 99 -23.48 -10.83 10.90
C SER A 99 -22.37 -11.84 11.21
N GLU A 100 -21.12 -11.50 10.86
CA GLU A 100 -19.96 -12.39 11.10
C GLU A 100 -19.33 -12.19 12.49
N ARG A 101 -19.70 -11.13 13.20
CA ARG A 101 -19.21 -10.75 14.55
C ARG A 101 -17.70 -10.65 14.64
N LEU A 102 -17.07 -10.05 13.62
CA LEU A 102 -15.61 -9.93 13.56
C LEU A 102 -15.13 -8.72 14.37
N PRO A 103 -14.14 -8.89 15.27
CA PRO A 103 -13.60 -7.83 16.10
C PRO A 103 -12.51 -7.00 15.40
N ILE A 104 -12.08 -7.40 14.20
CA ILE A 104 -11.00 -6.78 13.44
C ILE A 104 -11.38 -6.71 11.97
N LEU A 105 -11.22 -5.53 11.38
CA LEU A 105 -11.30 -5.29 9.94
C LEU A 105 -9.96 -4.79 9.42
N ILE A 106 -9.56 -5.25 8.25
CA ILE A 106 -8.39 -4.77 7.50
C ILE A 106 -8.81 -4.25 6.13
N GLY A 107 -8.03 -3.40 5.58
CA GLY A 107 -8.20 -2.82 4.24
C GLY A 107 -7.78 -1.36 4.31
N THR A 108 -8.28 -0.53 3.46
CA THR A 108 -8.93 -0.84 2.21
C THR A 108 -7.91 -0.71 1.05
N TYR A 109 -8.03 0.18 0.20
CA TYR A 109 -7.07 0.69 -0.78
C TYR A 109 -7.30 2.19 -0.96
N ALA A 110 -8.56 2.57 -1.21
CA ALA A 110 -8.90 3.92 -1.58
C ALA A 110 -9.42 4.73 -0.39
N SER A 111 -9.03 5.99 -0.30
CA SER A 111 -9.36 6.87 0.81
C SER A 111 -10.87 7.04 1.07
N PRO A 112 -11.77 7.16 0.07
CA PRO A 112 -13.20 7.19 0.33
C PRO A 112 -13.75 5.91 0.97
N LEU A 113 -13.20 4.75 0.63
CA LEU A 113 -13.60 3.46 1.23
C LEU A 113 -13.15 3.37 2.69
N ALA A 114 -11.88 3.75 2.95
CA ALA A 114 -11.31 3.79 4.30
C ALA A 114 -12.09 4.74 5.20
N MET A 115 -12.45 5.92 4.69
CA MET A 115 -13.24 6.92 5.42
C MET A 115 -14.60 6.35 5.84
N ALA A 116 -15.29 5.66 4.95
CA ALA A 116 -16.60 5.09 5.18
C ALA A 116 -16.57 3.87 6.10
N ALA A 117 -15.72 2.89 5.81
CA ALA A 117 -15.65 1.64 6.57
C ALA A 117 -15.13 1.86 8.01
N SER A 118 -14.13 2.72 8.18
CA SER A 118 -13.57 3.01 9.52
C SER A 118 -14.54 3.71 10.45
N GLU A 119 -15.48 4.50 9.93
CA GLU A 119 -16.54 5.09 10.75
C GLU A 119 -17.51 4.03 11.28
N VAL A 120 -17.85 3.05 10.48
CA VAL A 120 -18.66 1.91 10.92
C VAL A 120 -17.92 1.12 12.00
N ALA A 121 -16.64 0.84 11.81
CA ALA A 121 -15.82 0.11 12.77
C ALA A 121 -15.71 0.86 14.11
N GLU A 122 -15.42 2.18 14.08
CA GLU A 122 -15.33 3.00 15.30
C GLU A 122 -16.60 2.99 16.14
N ARG A 123 -17.77 3.19 15.49
CA ARG A 123 -19.08 3.17 16.17
C ARG A 123 -19.38 1.83 16.84
N ASN A 124 -18.82 0.75 16.32
CA ASN A 124 -18.99 -0.61 16.85
C ASN A 124 -17.82 -1.07 17.74
N GLN A 125 -16.84 -0.19 18.02
CA GLN A 125 -15.65 -0.50 18.82
C GLN A 125 -14.85 -1.68 18.27
N VAL A 126 -14.75 -1.79 16.93
CA VAL A 126 -14.02 -2.81 16.18
C VAL A 126 -12.72 -2.21 15.66
N ILE A 127 -11.63 -2.94 15.78
CA ILE A 127 -10.33 -2.52 15.21
C ILE A 127 -10.45 -2.37 13.70
N TYR A 128 -10.08 -1.20 13.19
CA TYR A 128 -9.92 -0.94 11.76
C TYR A 128 -8.45 -0.69 11.44
N TRP A 129 -7.84 -1.64 10.76
CA TRP A 129 -6.43 -1.63 10.41
C TRP A 129 -6.26 -1.22 8.95
N GLU A 130 -5.95 0.07 8.72
CA GLU A 130 -5.88 0.65 7.39
C GLU A 130 -4.49 0.49 6.77
N MET A 131 -4.43 -0.04 5.55
CA MET A 131 -3.20 -0.35 4.85
C MET A 131 -3.11 0.23 3.43
N GLY A 132 -4.01 1.15 3.07
CA GLY A 132 -4.04 1.70 1.70
C GLY A 132 -4.56 3.13 1.59
N GLY A 133 -5.63 3.50 2.31
CA GLY A 133 -6.21 4.84 2.29
C GLY A 133 -5.30 5.88 2.93
N ILE A 134 -4.77 6.83 2.13
CA ILE A 134 -3.74 7.77 2.58
C ILE A 134 -4.27 9.15 3.02
N SER A 135 -5.51 9.52 2.72
CA SER A 135 -6.00 10.87 3.02
C SER A 135 -5.93 11.22 4.50
N ASP A 136 -5.48 12.44 4.78
CA ASP A 136 -5.24 12.92 6.14
C ASP A 136 -6.51 12.90 7.01
N PRO A 137 -7.70 13.33 6.51
CA PRO A 137 -8.92 13.28 7.29
C PRO A 137 -9.29 11.91 7.88
N ILE A 138 -8.78 10.81 7.31
CA ILE A 138 -9.05 9.46 7.84
C ILE A 138 -8.62 9.34 9.31
N VAL A 139 -7.46 9.87 9.67
CA VAL A 139 -6.89 9.83 11.03
C VAL A 139 -7.17 11.08 11.87
N GLN A 140 -7.76 12.13 11.29
CA GLN A 140 -8.01 13.41 11.96
C GLN A 140 -9.37 13.46 12.67
N ARG A 141 -10.01 12.29 12.89
CA ARG A 141 -11.33 12.16 13.53
C ARG A 141 -11.27 11.76 15.00
N ASN A 142 -10.05 11.67 15.57
CA ASN A 142 -9.79 11.23 16.94
C ASN A 142 -10.43 9.85 17.26
N PHE A 143 -10.39 8.93 16.29
CA PHE A 143 -10.88 7.57 16.46
C PHE A 143 -9.96 6.76 17.36
N LYS A 144 -10.53 5.84 18.15
CA LYS A 144 -9.82 5.02 19.13
C LYS A 144 -9.39 3.66 18.54
N TYR A 145 -10.19 3.14 17.62
CA TYR A 145 -10.03 1.80 17.07
C TYR A 145 -9.46 1.80 15.66
N LEU A 146 -9.09 2.96 15.13
CA LEU A 146 -8.43 3.11 13.83
C LEU A 146 -6.92 3.15 14.02
N PHE A 147 -6.21 2.30 13.27
CA PHE A 147 -4.76 2.31 13.12
C PHE A 147 -4.42 2.33 11.64
N ARG A 148 -3.57 3.26 11.21
CA ARG A 148 -3.15 3.39 9.83
C ARG A 148 -1.64 3.28 9.70
N ILE A 149 -1.17 2.36 8.85
CA ILE A 149 0.24 2.00 8.72
C ILE A 149 0.90 2.61 7.47
N THR A 150 0.10 3.20 6.56
CA THR A 150 0.58 3.89 5.35
C THR A 150 0.88 5.36 5.63
N PRO A 151 1.78 6.01 4.86
CA PRO A 151 2.04 7.44 5.00
C PRO A 151 0.79 8.32 4.81
N MET A 152 0.83 9.53 5.31
CA MET A 152 -0.22 10.52 5.11
C MET A 152 -0.22 11.04 3.66
N GLY A 153 -1.40 11.32 3.11
CA GLY A 153 -1.54 11.82 1.74
C GLY A 153 -0.85 13.16 1.51
N SER A 154 -0.91 14.07 2.49
CA SER A 154 -0.16 15.33 2.42
C SER A 154 1.34 15.13 2.29
N ALA A 155 1.91 14.06 2.87
CA ALA A 155 3.33 13.75 2.77
C ALA A 155 3.75 13.38 1.34
N TYR A 156 2.86 12.80 0.54
CA TYR A 156 3.12 12.54 -0.90
C TYR A 156 3.31 13.85 -1.67
N GLY A 157 2.37 14.78 -1.47
CA GLY A 157 2.47 16.10 -2.09
C GLY A 157 3.68 16.90 -1.64
N THR A 158 3.94 16.92 -0.32
CA THR A 158 5.14 17.54 0.27
C THR A 158 6.41 16.99 -0.37
N LYS A 159 6.51 15.66 -0.50
CA LYS A 159 7.67 15.00 -1.09
C LYS A 159 7.87 15.38 -2.56
N ALA A 160 6.80 15.48 -3.34
CA ALA A 160 6.85 15.93 -4.74
C ALA A 160 7.37 17.37 -4.85
N ALA A 161 6.93 18.27 -3.96
CA ALA A 161 7.39 19.65 -3.92
C ALA A 161 8.87 19.74 -3.49
N ASP A 162 9.28 19.03 -2.44
CA ASP A 162 10.67 18.98 -1.98
C ASP A 162 11.60 18.49 -3.10
N TYR A 163 11.27 17.39 -3.77
CA TYR A 163 12.03 16.85 -4.88
C TYR A 163 12.14 17.81 -6.06
N SER A 164 11.06 18.53 -6.34
CA SER A 164 11.05 19.58 -7.38
C SER A 164 12.08 20.68 -7.09
N LYS A 165 12.19 21.11 -5.83
CA LYS A 165 13.17 22.11 -5.39
C LYS A 165 14.58 21.58 -5.31
N GLU A 166 14.76 20.45 -4.62
CA GLU A 166 16.08 19.94 -4.23
C GLU A 166 16.81 19.25 -5.38
N VAL A 167 16.05 18.62 -6.29
CA VAL A 167 16.64 17.81 -7.37
C VAL A 167 16.33 18.38 -8.75
N LEU A 168 15.05 18.64 -9.09
CA LEU A 168 14.68 19.02 -10.45
C LEU A 168 15.15 20.45 -10.79
N ALA A 169 14.98 21.42 -9.90
CA ALA A 169 15.39 22.80 -10.14
C ALA A 169 16.89 22.91 -10.48
N PRO A 170 17.82 22.34 -9.67
CA PRO A 170 19.25 22.32 -10.01
C PRO A 170 19.57 21.59 -11.32
N LYS A 171 18.92 20.44 -11.57
CA LYS A 171 19.13 19.66 -12.81
C LYS A 171 18.68 20.40 -14.06
N PHE A 172 17.66 21.27 -13.95
CA PHE A 172 17.22 22.14 -15.06
C PHE A 172 18.01 23.45 -15.15
N GLY A 173 18.86 23.79 -14.18
CA GLY A 173 19.53 25.09 -14.10
C GLY A 173 18.54 26.24 -13.85
N ILE A 174 17.43 25.98 -13.18
CA ILE A 174 16.37 26.96 -12.89
C ILE A 174 16.37 27.24 -11.37
N ALA A 175 16.39 28.54 -11.03
CA ALA A 175 16.23 28.92 -9.62
C ALA A 175 14.84 28.50 -9.10
N PRO A 176 14.73 28.02 -7.85
CA PRO A 176 13.47 27.47 -7.34
C PRO A 176 12.26 28.38 -7.51
N GLU A 177 12.42 29.68 -7.29
CA GLU A 177 11.35 30.70 -7.42
C GLU A 177 10.93 30.96 -8.88
N LYS A 178 11.68 30.43 -9.84
CA LYS A 178 11.37 30.50 -11.28
C LYS A 178 10.88 29.16 -11.83
N LEU A 179 11.03 28.06 -11.06
CA LEU A 179 10.57 26.75 -11.47
C LEU A 179 9.04 26.72 -11.49
N LYS A 180 8.45 26.63 -12.68
CA LYS A 180 7.01 26.62 -12.90
C LYS A 180 6.43 25.25 -12.58
N VAL A 181 5.56 25.17 -11.55
CA VAL A 181 4.92 23.95 -11.11
C VAL A 181 3.41 24.05 -11.29
N SER A 182 2.82 23.11 -12.01
CA SER A 182 1.36 22.89 -12.04
C SER A 182 0.98 21.65 -11.26
N ILE A 183 -0.16 21.69 -10.57
CA ILE A 183 -0.68 20.60 -9.78
C ILE A 183 -2.03 20.22 -10.37
N VAL A 184 -2.21 18.96 -10.75
CA VAL A 184 -3.49 18.40 -11.22
C VAL A 184 -3.90 17.21 -10.37
N HIS A 185 -5.18 17.06 -10.08
CA HIS A 185 -5.61 15.97 -9.23
C HIS A 185 -7.07 15.58 -9.46
N GLU A 186 -7.40 14.31 -9.23
CA GLU A 186 -8.79 13.90 -9.11
C GLU A 186 -9.46 14.63 -7.92
N ASP A 187 -10.73 14.94 -8.04
CA ASP A 187 -11.44 15.87 -7.14
C ASP A 187 -11.97 15.25 -5.84
N ALA A 188 -11.79 13.94 -5.64
CA ALA A 188 -12.19 13.26 -4.42
C ALA A 188 -11.14 13.41 -3.29
N LEU A 189 -11.36 12.69 -2.19
CA LEU A 189 -10.61 12.84 -0.94
C LEU A 189 -9.11 12.56 -1.09
N TYR A 190 -8.74 11.57 -1.91
CA TYR A 190 -7.34 11.22 -2.15
C TYR A 190 -6.58 12.34 -2.86
N GLY A 191 -7.03 12.73 -4.05
CA GLY A 191 -6.35 13.74 -4.86
C GLY A 191 -6.31 15.09 -4.17
N THR A 192 -7.43 15.48 -3.52
CA THR A 192 -7.51 16.74 -2.77
C THR A 192 -6.49 16.82 -1.64
N THR A 193 -6.29 15.74 -0.88
CA THR A 193 -5.33 15.72 0.24
C THR A 193 -3.89 15.84 -0.26
N VAL A 194 -3.53 15.05 -1.27
CA VAL A 194 -2.18 15.08 -1.86
C VAL A 194 -1.87 16.43 -2.47
N ALA A 195 -2.80 16.96 -3.28
CA ALA A 195 -2.62 18.26 -3.93
C ALA A 195 -2.53 19.42 -2.93
N THR A 196 -3.27 19.35 -1.82
CA THR A 196 -3.16 20.32 -0.73
C THR A 196 -1.76 20.31 -0.11
N GLY A 197 -1.21 19.13 0.19
CA GLY A 197 0.16 18.99 0.69
C GLY A 197 1.20 19.53 -0.30
N ALA A 198 1.04 19.22 -1.59
CA ALA A 198 1.93 19.72 -2.64
C ALA A 198 1.88 21.24 -2.76
N GLU A 199 0.70 21.84 -2.82
CA GLU A 199 0.53 23.29 -2.95
C GLU A 199 1.07 24.06 -1.75
N MET A 200 0.70 23.60 -0.52
CA MET A 200 1.16 24.25 0.70
C MET A 200 2.69 24.22 0.80
N ARG A 201 3.29 23.04 0.55
CA ARG A 201 4.74 22.90 0.62
C ARG A 201 5.45 23.66 -0.47
N ALA A 202 4.97 23.60 -1.71
CA ALA A 202 5.55 24.33 -2.83
C ALA A 202 5.59 25.85 -2.57
N LYS A 203 4.51 26.43 -2.02
CA LYS A 203 4.45 27.84 -1.60
C LYS A 203 5.40 28.14 -0.44
N GLU A 204 5.42 27.29 0.58
CA GLU A 204 6.32 27.44 1.74
C GLU A 204 7.81 27.50 1.34
N ILE A 205 8.22 26.61 0.42
CA ILE A 205 9.62 26.54 -0.03
C ILE A 205 9.94 27.45 -1.21
N GLY A 206 8.99 28.29 -1.64
CA GLY A 206 9.18 29.35 -2.63
C GLY A 206 9.20 28.89 -4.09
N LEU A 207 8.53 27.78 -4.44
CA LEU A 207 8.33 27.39 -5.84
C LEU A 207 7.27 28.26 -6.52
N ASN A 208 7.38 28.45 -7.85
CA ASN A 208 6.41 29.16 -8.65
C ASN A 208 5.23 28.27 -9.04
N VAL A 209 4.19 28.21 -8.18
CA VAL A 209 2.97 27.44 -8.43
C VAL A 209 2.07 28.19 -9.41
N LEU A 210 1.91 27.66 -10.63
CA LEU A 210 1.07 28.25 -11.69
C LEU A 210 -0.41 28.02 -11.45
N GLY A 211 -0.77 26.90 -10.80
CA GLY A 211 -2.15 26.54 -10.50
C GLY A 211 -2.28 25.17 -9.88
N ARG A 212 -3.47 24.95 -9.29
CA ARG A 212 -3.96 23.68 -8.81
C ARG A 212 -5.32 23.42 -9.45
N ASP A 213 -5.42 22.38 -10.24
CA ASP A 213 -6.56 22.07 -11.07
C ASP A 213 -7.18 20.72 -10.72
N PRO A 214 -8.34 20.71 -10.02
CA PRO A 214 -9.10 19.49 -9.80
C PRO A 214 -9.85 19.09 -11.06
N TYR A 215 -10.04 17.78 -11.24
CA TYR A 215 -10.91 17.21 -12.27
C TYR A 215 -11.61 15.94 -11.74
N SER A 216 -12.74 15.59 -12.35
CA SER A 216 -13.46 14.38 -11.96
C SER A 216 -12.76 13.13 -12.48
N ALA A 217 -12.48 12.15 -11.60
CA ALA A 217 -11.94 10.85 -12.00
C ALA A 217 -12.88 10.06 -12.93
N ARG A 218 -14.14 10.52 -13.11
CA ARG A 218 -15.11 9.95 -14.04
C ARG A 218 -15.19 10.73 -15.35
N ALA A 219 -14.37 11.76 -15.53
CA ALA A 219 -14.33 12.52 -16.78
C ALA A 219 -13.91 11.64 -17.95
N THR A 220 -14.61 11.75 -19.05
CA THR A 220 -14.29 11.08 -20.32
C THR A 220 -13.52 12.00 -21.26
N ASP A 221 -13.46 13.28 -20.94
CA ASP A 221 -12.71 14.31 -21.68
C ASP A 221 -11.98 15.24 -20.71
N LEU A 222 -10.66 15.27 -20.79
CA LEU A 222 -9.75 16.14 -20.04
C LEU A 222 -9.01 17.13 -20.97
N SER A 223 -9.39 17.20 -22.24
CA SER A 223 -8.77 18.09 -23.23
C SER A 223 -8.75 19.58 -22.79
N PRO A 224 -9.80 20.15 -22.16
CA PRO A 224 -9.75 21.52 -21.66
C PRO A 224 -8.66 21.72 -20.60
N LEU A 225 -8.48 20.75 -19.70
CA LEU A 225 -7.41 20.78 -18.69
C LEU A 225 -6.03 20.71 -19.36
N VAL A 226 -5.85 19.80 -20.31
CA VAL A 226 -4.60 19.65 -21.07
C VAL A 226 -4.25 20.94 -21.82
N LEU A 227 -5.21 21.57 -22.48
CA LEU A 227 -5.00 22.84 -23.19
C LEU A 227 -4.60 23.98 -22.23
N LYS A 228 -5.21 24.04 -21.05
CA LYS A 228 -4.85 24.99 -20.00
C LYS A 228 -3.40 24.79 -19.56
N LEU A 229 -2.97 23.54 -19.30
CA LEU A 229 -1.62 23.20 -18.92
C LEU A 229 -0.62 23.52 -20.04
N LYS A 230 -0.97 23.21 -21.29
CA LYS A 230 -0.15 23.55 -22.45
C LYS A 230 0.08 25.07 -22.56
N ALA A 231 -0.95 25.88 -22.36
CA ALA A 231 -0.82 27.34 -22.35
C ALA A 231 0.02 27.87 -21.17
N ALA A 232 -0.08 27.24 -20.00
CA ALA A 232 0.68 27.61 -18.81
C ALA A 232 2.17 27.25 -18.90
N GLN A 233 2.53 26.24 -19.70
CA GLN A 233 3.90 25.74 -19.90
C GLN A 233 4.65 25.46 -18.58
N PRO A 234 4.18 24.57 -17.71
CA PRO A 234 4.89 24.19 -16.50
C PRO A 234 6.20 23.48 -16.83
N ASP A 235 7.22 23.67 -15.98
CA ASP A 235 8.43 22.86 -16.00
C ASP A 235 8.19 21.49 -15.35
N VAL A 236 7.40 21.48 -14.28
CA VAL A 236 7.04 20.27 -13.52
C VAL A 236 5.53 20.15 -13.43
N LEU A 237 5.00 18.97 -13.73
CA LEU A 237 3.62 18.58 -13.44
C LEU A 237 3.59 17.61 -12.27
N ILE A 238 2.95 18.00 -11.16
CA ILE A 238 2.59 17.08 -10.07
C ILE A 238 1.16 16.60 -10.34
N ALA A 239 0.97 15.28 -10.44
CA ALA A 239 -0.29 14.71 -10.89
C ALA A 239 -0.78 13.57 -9.99
N THR A 240 -2.03 13.67 -9.53
CA THR A 240 -2.70 12.66 -8.68
C THR A 240 -3.90 12.10 -9.40
N SER A 241 -3.86 10.82 -9.78
CA SER A 241 -4.85 10.16 -10.64
C SER A 241 -5.03 8.69 -10.27
N TYR A 242 -6.22 8.14 -10.49
CA TYR A 242 -6.41 6.71 -10.63
C TYR A 242 -6.00 6.25 -12.03
N ILE A 243 -6.05 4.94 -12.32
CA ILE A 243 -5.51 4.43 -13.59
C ILE A 243 -6.34 4.88 -14.81
N GLN A 244 -7.66 4.93 -14.72
CA GLN A 244 -8.50 5.18 -15.88
C GLN A 244 -8.45 6.63 -16.34
N ASP A 245 -8.60 7.57 -15.43
CA ASP A 245 -8.50 9.01 -15.69
C ASP A 245 -7.07 9.41 -16.12
N LEU A 246 -6.05 8.80 -15.54
CA LEU A 246 -4.66 8.95 -15.92
C LEU A 246 -4.42 8.55 -17.38
N LEU A 247 -4.96 7.41 -17.84
CA LEU A 247 -4.81 6.97 -19.23
C LEU A 247 -5.53 7.91 -20.21
N ILE A 248 -6.70 8.44 -19.85
CA ILE A 248 -7.40 9.46 -20.64
C ILE A 248 -6.55 10.74 -20.71
N PHE A 249 -6.05 11.23 -19.57
CA PHE A 249 -5.22 12.42 -19.51
C PHE A 249 -3.99 12.32 -20.43
N TRP A 250 -3.21 11.26 -20.32
CA TRP A 250 -1.98 11.12 -21.12
C TRP A 250 -2.23 10.84 -22.60
N LYS A 251 -3.34 10.15 -22.94
CA LYS A 251 -3.76 10.02 -24.32
C LYS A 251 -4.02 11.41 -24.93
N GLN A 252 -4.81 12.22 -24.27
CA GLN A 252 -5.16 13.57 -24.73
C GLN A 252 -3.98 14.55 -24.66
N ALA A 253 -3.10 14.40 -23.67
CA ALA A 253 -1.85 15.17 -23.59
C ALA A 253 -0.96 14.91 -24.82
N ARG A 254 -0.86 13.64 -25.24
CA ARG A 254 -0.12 13.26 -26.45
C ARG A 254 -0.77 13.85 -27.71
N GLU A 255 -2.07 13.72 -27.87
CA GLU A 255 -2.83 14.24 -29.02
C GLU A 255 -2.71 15.76 -29.15
N LEU A 256 -2.73 16.47 -28.03
CA LEU A 256 -2.65 17.93 -27.97
C LEU A 256 -1.22 18.48 -27.88
N GLY A 257 -0.20 17.62 -27.77
CA GLY A 257 1.21 18.02 -27.74
C GLY A 257 1.58 18.76 -26.43
N PHE A 258 1.17 18.24 -25.28
CA PHE A 258 1.53 18.75 -23.96
C PHE A 258 2.58 17.86 -23.29
N TRP A 259 3.76 18.43 -23.04
CA TRP A 259 4.93 17.75 -22.47
C TRP A 259 5.71 18.67 -21.52
N PRO A 260 5.62 18.50 -20.18
CA PRO A 260 6.47 19.23 -19.23
C PRO A 260 7.88 18.60 -19.18
N LYS A 261 8.87 19.32 -18.61
CA LYS A 261 10.23 18.79 -18.44
C LYS A 261 10.29 17.60 -17.45
N ALA A 262 9.39 17.55 -16.47
CA ALA A 262 9.22 16.44 -15.56
C ALA A 262 7.76 16.23 -15.16
N VAL A 263 7.41 14.97 -14.90
CA VAL A 263 6.12 14.56 -14.33
C VAL A 263 6.40 13.82 -13.04
N ILE A 264 5.72 14.22 -11.98
CA ILE A 264 5.72 13.52 -10.69
C ILE A 264 4.29 13.04 -10.41
N GLY A 265 4.05 11.74 -10.67
CA GLY A 265 2.86 11.05 -10.19
C GLY A 265 2.89 10.88 -8.67
N THR A 266 1.74 10.65 -8.06
CA THR A 266 1.65 10.51 -6.61
C THR A 266 0.83 9.29 -6.20
N GLY A 267 1.35 8.12 -6.45
CA GLY A 267 0.71 6.84 -6.12
C GLY A 267 -0.32 6.36 -7.15
N ALA A 268 -1.22 5.52 -6.72
CA ALA A 268 -2.38 4.99 -7.45
C ALA A 268 -2.09 4.59 -8.92
N GLY A 269 -2.65 5.31 -9.89
CA GLY A 269 -2.50 4.98 -11.31
C GLY A 269 -1.05 4.96 -11.79
N TYR A 270 -0.21 5.87 -11.28
CA TYR A 270 1.22 5.93 -11.61
C TYR A 270 2.04 4.77 -11.02
N ALA A 271 1.49 4.03 -10.05
CA ALA A 271 2.14 2.86 -9.46
C ALA A 271 1.93 1.57 -10.25
N LEU A 272 1.07 1.56 -11.26
CA LEU A 272 0.67 0.36 -12.00
C LEU A 272 1.52 0.11 -13.26
N ALA A 273 1.84 -1.13 -13.53
CA ALA A 273 2.50 -1.55 -14.77
C ALA A 273 1.64 -1.20 -16.01
N GLU A 274 0.33 -1.15 -15.86
CA GLU A 274 -0.63 -0.74 -16.89
C GLU A 274 -0.38 0.69 -17.39
N PHE A 275 0.06 1.62 -16.50
CA PHE A 275 0.51 2.94 -16.92
C PHE A 275 1.73 2.85 -17.84
N ALA A 276 2.76 2.12 -17.43
CA ALA A 276 3.96 1.97 -18.25
C ALA A 276 3.66 1.28 -19.59
N SER A 277 2.77 0.28 -19.59
CA SER A 277 2.36 -0.42 -20.82
C SER A 277 1.61 0.50 -21.77
N ALA A 278 0.73 1.36 -21.28
CA ALA A 278 -0.05 2.30 -22.09
C ALA A 278 0.79 3.46 -22.64
N MET A 279 1.76 3.94 -21.85
CA MET A 279 2.66 5.02 -22.25
C MET A 279 3.80 4.51 -23.17
N GLY A 280 4.16 3.23 -23.08
CA GLY A 280 5.32 2.68 -23.79
C GLY A 280 6.61 3.36 -23.35
N ASP A 281 7.46 3.70 -24.31
CA ASP A 281 8.75 4.38 -24.05
C ASP A 281 8.58 5.73 -23.35
N ASP A 282 7.44 6.40 -23.51
CA ASP A 282 7.15 7.67 -22.89
C ASP A 282 6.95 7.56 -21.37
N ALA A 283 6.73 6.36 -20.82
CA ALA A 283 6.75 6.16 -19.38
C ALA A 283 8.14 6.35 -18.77
N THR A 284 9.22 6.10 -19.57
CA THR A 284 10.59 6.22 -19.07
C THR A 284 10.90 7.67 -18.67
N GLY A 285 11.31 7.87 -17.43
CA GLY A 285 11.58 9.18 -16.86
C GLY A 285 10.43 9.79 -16.05
N VAL A 286 9.23 9.21 -16.09
CA VAL A 286 8.11 9.65 -15.24
C VAL A 286 8.38 9.22 -13.79
N PHE A 287 8.35 10.18 -12.87
CA PHE A 287 8.48 9.94 -11.44
C PHE A 287 7.15 9.54 -10.81
N ASN A 288 7.22 8.85 -9.69
CA ASN A 288 6.09 8.54 -8.84
C ASN A 288 6.49 8.64 -7.36
N VAL A 289 5.76 9.41 -6.58
CA VAL A 289 5.85 9.41 -5.11
C VAL A 289 4.86 8.38 -4.59
N ASP A 290 5.34 7.36 -3.88
CA ASP A 290 4.48 6.28 -3.43
C ASP A 290 5.03 5.57 -2.19
N ASN A 291 4.27 4.59 -1.71
CA ASN A 291 4.75 3.55 -0.80
C ASN A 291 5.94 2.81 -1.40
N THR A 292 6.73 2.17 -0.55
CA THR A 292 7.88 1.38 -0.95
C THR A 292 7.53 0.38 -2.05
N GLN A 293 8.35 0.39 -3.12
CA GLN A 293 8.27 -0.55 -4.22
C GLN A 293 9.32 -1.66 -4.04
N TYR A 294 9.17 -2.76 -4.77
CA TYR A 294 10.04 -3.93 -4.63
C TYR A 294 11.47 -3.74 -5.15
N LEU A 295 11.69 -2.80 -6.08
CA LEU A 295 13.03 -2.47 -6.60
C LEU A 295 13.63 -1.32 -5.78
N ILE A 296 14.11 -1.68 -4.62
CA ILE A 296 14.70 -0.81 -3.59
C ILE A 296 15.98 -1.44 -3.05
N ASN A 297 16.89 -0.64 -2.48
CA ASN A 297 18.08 -1.14 -1.80
C ASN A 297 17.69 -2.12 -0.67
N PRO A 298 18.12 -3.40 -0.72
CA PRO A 298 17.72 -4.39 0.28
C PRO A 298 18.20 -4.07 1.71
N SER A 299 19.27 -3.31 1.86
CA SER A 299 19.74 -2.86 3.19
C SER A 299 18.82 -1.80 3.78
N PHE A 300 18.12 -1.04 2.94
CA PHE A 300 17.15 -0.03 3.37
C PHE A 300 15.79 -0.65 3.72
N ALA A 301 15.33 -1.63 2.93
CA ALA A 301 14.04 -2.31 3.09
C ALA A 301 14.21 -3.84 3.20
N PRO A 302 14.71 -4.35 4.34
CA PRO A 302 14.97 -5.77 4.54
C PRO A 302 13.68 -6.58 4.48
N GLY A 303 13.68 -7.68 3.72
CA GLY A 303 12.51 -8.55 3.52
C GLY A 303 11.62 -8.18 2.33
N ALA A 304 11.86 -7.06 1.62
CA ALA A 304 11.08 -6.70 0.44
C ALA A 304 11.25 -7.71 -0.70
N LYS A 305 12.48 -8.21 -0.92
CA LYS A 305 12.77 -9.23 -1.93
C LYS A 305 12.12 -10.57 -1.59
N GLU A 306 12.17 -10.98 -0.34
CA GLU A 306 11.54 -12.19 0.16
C GLU A 306 10.01 -12.14 0.04
N ALA A 307 9.42 -10.97 0.30
CA ALA A 307 7.99 -10.74 0.08
C ALA A 307 7.61 -10.87 -1.41
N ALA A 308 8.42 -10.31 -2.32
CA ALA A 308 8.21 -10.45 -3.77
C ALA A 308 8.26 -11.93 -4.20
N GLN A 309 9.24 -12.68 -3.70
CA GLN A 309 9.36 -14.11 -3.99
C GLN A 309 8.17 -14.90 -3.48
N ALA A 310 7.73 -14.63 -2.23
CA ALA A 310 6.57 -15.29 -1.65
C ALA A 310 5.28 -14.97 -2.41
N TYR A 311 5.13 -13.73 -2.88
CA TYR A 311 4.02 -13.34 -3.75
C TYR A 311 4.03 -14.13 -5.05
N GLN A 312 5.17 -14.18 -5.74
CA GLN A 312 5.33 -14.90 -7.01
C GLN A 312 5.12 -16.40 -6.84
N ASP A 313 5.58 -16.99 -5.73
CA ASP A 313 5.38 -18.41 -5.43
C ASP A 313 3.89 -18.74 -5.24
N LEU A 314 3.12 -17.82 -4.65
CA LEU A 314 1.70 -18.02 -4.40
C LEU A 314 0.83 -17.77 -5.63
N PHE A 315 1.05 -16.65 -6.33
CA PHE A 315 0.17 -16.20 -7.42
C PHE A 315 0.70 -16.51 -8.84
N LYS A 316 1.95 -17.00 -8.97
CA LYS A 316 2.62 -17.37 -10.23
C LYS A 316 2.86 -16.18 -11.18
N GLU A 317 2.78 -14.98 -10.66
CA GLU A 317 3.08 -13.72 -11.35
C GLU A 317 3.81 -12.77 -10.40
N PRO A 318 4.63 -11.83 -10.91
CA PRO A 318 5.28 -10.85 -10.05
C PRO A 318 4.26 -9.86 -9.47
N PRO A 319 4.55 -9.23 -8.31
CA PRO A 319 3.70 -8.17 -7.80
C PRO A 319 3.66 -6.98 -8.76
N ARG A 320 2.49 -6.35 -8.88
CA ARG A 320 2.23 -5.22 -9.80
C ARG A 320 2.69 -3.89 -9.23
N SER A 321 2.70 -3.75 -7.90
CA SER A 321 3.09 -2.53 -7.21
C SER A 321 3.42 -2.78 -5.74
N GLY A 322 3.99 -1.78 -5.06
CA GLY A 322 4.27 -1.81 -3.63
C GLY A 322 3.02 -1.84 -2.73
N HIS A 323 1.81 -1.73 -3.28
CA HIS A 323 0.58 -1.88 -2.50
C HIS A 323 0.45 -3.27 -1.89
N SER A 324 0.90 -4.32 -2.58
CA SER A 324 0.99 -5.65 -1.97
C SER A 324 2.06 -5.72 -0.88
N LEU A 325 3.19 -5.05 -1.03
CA LEU A 325 4.23 -5.00 0.00
C LEU A 325 3.75 -4.31 1.28
N MET A 326 3.01 -3.19 1.13
CA MET A 326 2.37 -2.47 2.23
C MET A 326 1.40 -3.37 2.99
N ASN A 327 0.50 -4.04 2.28
CA ASN A 327 -0.50 -4.92 2.88
C ASN A 327 0.12 -6.18 3.49
N TYR A 328 1.21 -6.67 2.91
CA TYR A 328 2.01 -7.74 3.49
C TYR A 328 2.60 -7.33 4.84
N MET A 329 3.35 -6.22 4.87
CA MET A 329 3.97 -5.70 6.09
C MET A 329 2.92 -5.33 7.14
N GLY A 330 1.87 -4.58 6.73
CA GLY A 330 0.80 -4.16 7.63
C GLY A 330 0.07 -5.34 8.29
N SER A 331 -0.14 -6.43 7.54
CA SER A 331 -0.72 -7.65 8.09
C SER A 331 0.24 -8.35 9.07
N GLN A 332 1.54 -8.40 8.77
CA GLN A 332 2.54 -8.96 9.70
C GLN A 332 2.58 -8.19 11.02
N VAL A 333 2.53 -6.86 10.97
CA VAL A 333 2.47 -6.01 12.18
C VAL A 333 1.19 -6.27 12.95
N LEU A 334 0.04 -6.39 12.30
CA LEU A 334 -1.21 -6.75 12.96
C LEU A 334 -1.14 -8.11 13.64
N PHE A 335 -0.54 -9.11 13.01
CA PHE A 335 -0.39 -10.45 13.59
C PHE A 335 0.52 -10.43 14.83
N ASP A 336 1.59 -9.65 14.80
CA ASP A 336 2.44 -9.41 15.98
C ASP A 336 1.66 -8.69 17.10
N VAL A 337 0.89 -7.67 16.75
CA VAL A 337 0.03 -6.94 17.69
C VAL A 337 -0.97 -7.87 18.36
N ILE A 338 -1.68 -8.73 17.60
CA ILE A 338 -2.61 -9.73 18.15
C ILE A 338 -1.87 -10.72 19.08
N SER A 339 -0.66 -11.16 18.67
CA SER A 339 0.16 -12.06 19.48
C SER A 339 0.54 -11.43 20.81
N ARG A 340 1.00 -10.17 20.83
CA ARG A 340 1.35 -9.42 22.05
C ARG A 340 0.13 -9.10 22.91
N ALA A 341 -1.03 -8.86 22.30
CA ALA A 341 -2.28 -8.67 23.00
C ALA A 341 -2.77 -9.95 23.71
N GLY A 342 -2.34 -11.13 23.25
CA GLY A 342 -2.80 -12.43 23.75
C GLY A 342 -4.29 -12.69 23.50
N SER A 343 -4.96 -11.86 22.72
CA SER A 343 -6.41 -11.84 22.53
C SER A 343 -6.78 -11.16 21.22
N THR A 344 -8.02 -11.40 20.76
CA THR A 344 -8.67 -10.62 19.68
C THR A 344 -9.61 -9.55 20.23
N ASP A 345 -9.60 -9.31 21.54
CA ASP A 345 -10.36 -8.22 22.15
C ASP A 345 -9.86 -6.85 21.65
N PRO A 346 -10.75 -5.95 21.19
CA PRO A 346 -10.35 -4.68 20.58
C PRO A 346 -9.54 -3.77 21.52
N GLU A 347 -9.82 -3.72 22.82
CA GLU A 347 -9.05 -2.91 23.75
C GLU A 347 -7.66 -3.50 24.03
N ALA A 348 -7.53 -4.84 24.09
CA ALA A 348 -6.26 -5.50 24.21
C ALA A 348 -5.37 -5.24 22.97
N ILE A 349 -5.96 -5.34 21.76
CA ILE A 349 -5.28 -5.03 20.51
C ILE A 349 -4.88 -3.56 20.45
N ARG A 350 -5.79 -2.65 20.79
CA ARG A 350 -5.51 -1.21 20.85
C ARG A 350 -4.31 -0.90 21.74
N LYS A 351 -4.28 -1.46 22.95
CA LYS A 351 -3.17 -1.29 23.89
C LYS A 351 -1.85 -1.80 23.30
N ALA A 352 -1.84 -2.98 22.68
CA ALA A 352 -0.67 -3.57 22.06
C ALA A 352 -0.21 -2.79 20.82
N ALA A 353 -1.15 -2.26 20.02
CA ALA A 353 -0.85 -1.40 18.87
C ALA A 353 -0.16 -0.10 19.31
N LEU A 354 -0.67 0.59 20.31
CA LEU A 354 -0.08 1.82 20.85
C LEU A 354 1.30 1.60 21.49
N ALA A 355 1.61 0.39 21.92
CA ALA A 355 2.93 0.00 22.45
C ALA A 355 3.90 -0.44 21.34
N THR A 356 3.50 -0.42 20.06
CA THR A 356 4.36 -0.80 18.95
C THR A 356 5.42 0.28 18.72
N ASP A 357 6.68 -0.14 18.67
CA ASP A 357 7.82 0.73 18.39
C ASP A 357 8.89 -0.05 17.59
N ILE A 358 8.66 -0.20 16.28
CA ILE A 358 9.57 -0.87 15.34
C ILE A 358 10.46 0.21 14.70
N PRO A 359 11.78 0.16 14.85
CA PRO A 359 12.68 1.14 14.24
C PRO A 359 12.66 1.11 12.71
N ASP A 360 13.10 2.22 12.10
CA ASP A 360 13.33 2.29 10.65
C ASP A 360 14.33 1.22 10.21
N GLN A 361 14.23 0.80 8.95
CA GLN A 361 15.04 -0.26 8.34
C GLN A 361 14.88 -1.64 9.03
N LYS A 362 13.76 -1.85 9.74
CA LYS A 362 13.41 -3.15 10.33
C LYS A 362 12.13 -3.75 9.74
N THR A 363 11.59 -3.13 8.71
CA THR A 363 10.41 -3.61 7.98
C THR A 363 10.70 -3.68 6.48
N PRO A 364 9.92 -4.45 5.72
CA PRO A 364 10.02 -4.48 4.26
C PRO A 364 9.70 -3.15 3.57
N MET A 365 9.13 -2.20 4.30
CA MET A 365 8.84 -0.85 3.79
C MET A 365 10.02 0.13 3.96
N GLY A 366 11.05 -0.24 4.72
CA GLY A 366 12.19 0.63 5.02
C GLY A 366 11.93 1.63 6.14
N TYR A 367 10.69 2.04 6.37
CA TYR A 367 10.30 2.79 7.56
C TYR A 367 9.82 1.85 8.68
N GLY A 368 9.92 2.32 9.91
CA GLY A 368 9.47 1.59 11.10
C GLY A 368 7.97 1.71 11.33
N VAL A 369 7.51 1.31 12.52
CA VAL A 369 6.11 1.45 12.91
C VAL A 369 6.00 2.00 14.32
N LYS A 370 5.31 3.12 14.47
CA LYS A 370 4.96 3.72 15.76
C LYS A 370 3.68 4.54 15.60
N PHE A 371 2.67 4.18 16.34
CA PHE A 371 1.39 4.86 16.24
C PHE A 371 1.32 6.12 17.11
N ALA A 372 0.78 7.21 16.56
CA ALA A 372 0.48 8.42 17.29
C ALA A 372 -0.46 8.11 18.47
N PRO A 373 -0.18 8.66 19.67
CA PRO A 373 -0.93 8.35 20.87
C PRO A 373 -2.35 8.95 20.85
N PRO A 374 -3.26 8.46 21.70
CA PRO A 374 -4.57 9.06 21.89
C PRO A 374 -4.46 10.55 22.29
N GLY A 375 -5.32 11.38 21.71
CA GLY A 375 -5.30 12.84 21.91
C GLY A 375 -4.39 13.60 20.95
N ASP A 376 -3.57 12.91 20.17
CA ASP A 376 -2.90 13.52 19.03
C ASP A 376 -3.89 13.83 17.90
N LYS A 377 -3.60 14.87 17.09
CA LYS A 377 -4.44 15.25 15.94
C LYS A 377 -4.55 14.15 14.90
N ILE A 378 -3.58 13.23 14.89
CA ILE A 378 -3.49 12.08 13.96
C ILE A 378 -3.43 10.76 14.74
N ALA A 379 -4.17 10.66 15.85
CA ALA A 379 -4.19 9.45 16.69
C ALA A 379 -4.35 8.18 15.85
N GLY A 380 -3.52 7.16 16.13
CA GLY A 380 -3.52 5.89 15.40
C GLY A 380 -2.79 5.90 14.04
N GLN A 381 -2.22 7.03 13.60
CA GLN A 381 -1.35 7.10 12.44
C GLN A 381 0.04 6.55 12.76
N ASP A 382 0.61 5.74 11.87
CA ASP A 382 2.04 5.43 11.92
C ASP A 382 2.86 6.69 11.61
N ILE A 383 3.52 7.25 12.62
CA ILE A 383 4.31 8.49 12.52
C ILE A 383 5.70 8.27 11.91
N ARG A 384 6.09 7.03 11.65
CA ARG A 384 7.35 6.69 10.96
C ARG A 384 7.14 6.44 9.46
N ALA A 385 5.91 6.31 9.03
CA ALA A 385 5.61 6.07 7.64
C ALA A 385 5.90 7.30 6.77
N PHE A 386 6.67 7.12 5.70
CA PHE A 386 6.97 8.16 4.71
C PHE A 386 6.98 7.60 3.29
N PRO A 387 6.58 8.39 2.28
CA PRO A 387 6.66 7.98 0.89
C PRO A 387 8.06 8.20 0.32
N MET A 388 8.38 7.44 -0.73
CA MET A 388 9.64 7.54 -1.47
C MET A 388 9.39 7.96 -2.91
N ILE A 389 10.47 8.21 -3.66
CA ILE A 389 10.36 8.56 -5.08
C ILE A 389 10.95 7.45 -5.93
N TYR A 390 10.15 7.05 -6.87
CA TYR A 390 10.44 6.05 -7.89
C TYR A 390 10.44 6.72 -9.25
N GLN A 391 11.11 6.08 -10.20
CA GLN A 391 11.04 6.49 -11.59
C GLN A 391 10.80 5.26 -12.47
N TRP A 392 9.91 5.40 -13.42
CA TRP A 392 9.74 4.42 -14.47
C TRP A 392 10.97 4.44 -15.38
N GLN A 393 11.67 3.32 -15.46
CA GLN A 393 12.82 3.13 -16.33
C GLN A 393 12.71 1.75 -16.98
N LYS A 394 12.62 1.72 -18.31
CA LYS A 394 12.48 0.47 -19.09
C LYS A 394 11.37 -0.44 -18.56
N GLY A 395 10.20 0.13 -18.28
CA GLY A 395 9.01 -0.59 -17.79
C GLY A 395 9.06 -1.05 -16.35
N LYS A 396 10.03 -0.58 -15.54
CA LYS A 396 10.16 -0.92 -14.11
C LYS A 396 10.16 0.34 -13.25
N GLN A 397 9.56 0.29 -12.08
CA GLN A 397 9.67 1.34 -11.07
C GLN A 397 10.93 1.11 -10.24
N LEU A 398 11.93 1.95 -10.44
CA LEU A 398 13.18 1.91 -9.70
C LEU A 398 13.19 3.02 -8.65
N THR A 399 13.55 2.69 -7.41
CA THR A 399 13.74 3.71 -6.37
C THR A 399 14.91 4.60 -6.76
N VAL A 400 14.66 5.92 -6.79
CA VAL A 400 15.67 6.93 -7.12
C VAL A 400 15.93 7.92 -5.98
N TRP A 401 15.04 7.94 -4.96
CA TRP A 401 15.21 8.80 -3.80
C TRP A 401 14.42 8.25 -2.59
N PRO A 402 14.94 8.37 -1.34
CA PRO A 402 16.24 8.95 -0.94
C PRO A 402 17.43 8.12 -1.44
N GLU A 403 18.61 8.72 -1.48
CA GLU A 403 19.84 8.09 -2.00
C GLU A 403 20.15 6.74 -1.33
N ALA A 404 19.96 6.65 0.00
CA ALA A 404 20.16 5.42 0.75
C ALA A 404 19.24 4.25 0.32
N ALA A 405 18.08 4.56 -0.24
CA ALA A 405 17.09 3.60 -0.75
C ALA A 405 17.25 3.32 -2.25
N ALA A 406 17.96 4.19 -2.97
CA ALA A 406 18.04 4.18 -4.42
C ALA A 406 18.74 2.94 -4.99
N VAL A 407 18.26 2.49 -6.15
CA VAL A 407 18.86 1.41 -6.96
C VAL A 407 19.18 1.88 -8.38
N ALA A 408 18.86 3.14 -8.69
CA ALA A 408 19.17 3.75 -9.98
C ALA A 408 19.32 5.27 -9.84
N GLU A 409 20.05 5.88 -10.76
CA GLU A 409 20.05 7.33 -10.95
C GLU A 409 18.80 7.77 -11.69
N ALA A 410 18.33 8.99 -11.38
CA ALA A 410 17.19 9.58 -12.05
C ALA A 410 17.55 10.09 -13.45
N ILE A 411 16.70 9.78 -14.42
CA ILE A 411 16.76 10.31 -15.79
C ILE A 411 16.06 11.68 -15.79
N ILE A 412 16.79 12.76 -16.02
CA ILE A 412 16.30 14.15 -15.99
C ILE A 412 16.99 14.92 -17.13
N PRO A 413 16.24 15.69 -17.95
CA PRO A 413 14.77 15.85 -17.97
C PRO A 413 14.05 14.60 -18.45
N TRP A 414 12.70 14.61 -18.45
CA TRP A 414 11.88 13.56 -19.03
C TRP A 414 12.20 13.37 -20.52
N PRO A 415 12.67 12.19 -20.98
CA PRO A 415 13.13 12.02 -22.36
C PRO A 415 12.07 12.29 -23.43
N SER A 416 10.79 12.03 -23.10
CA SER A 416 9.69 12.29 -24.02
C SER A 416 9.48 13.78 -24.25
N TRP A 417 9.75 14.63 -23.24
CA TRP A 417 9.73 16.07 -23.42
C TRP A 417 10.76 16.54 -24.46
N GLU A 418 11.97 15.97 -24.44
CA GLU A 418 13.00 16.31 -25.44
C GLU A 418 12.59 15.92 -26.86
N LYS A 419 11.91 14.77 -27.04
CA LYS A 419 11.37 14.32 -28.33
C LYS A 419 10.28 15.25 -28.88
N HIS A 420 9.50 15.86 -28.00
CA HIS A 420 8.32 16.68 -28.33
C HIS A 420 8.52 18.18 -28.07
N LYS A 421 9.74 18.58 -27.81
CA LYS A 421 10.16 19.97 -27.70
C LYS A 421 10.14 20.61 -29.08
N GLY A 422 8.98 21.11 -29.45
CA GLY A 422 8.72 21.74 -30.74
C GLY A 422 8.96 23.23 -30.76
#